data_e08afd34f5efa4b907a616bd674c7131
#
_entry.id   e08afd34f5efa4b907a616bd674c7131
#
_cell.length_a   1.000
_cell.length_b   1.000
_cell.length_c   1.000
_cell.angle_alpha   90.00
_cell.angle_beta   90.00
_cell.angle_gamma   90.00
#
_symmetry.space_group_name_H-M   'P 1'
#
loop_
_entity.id
_entity.type
_entity.pdbx_description
1 polymer ?
#
loop_
_entity_poly.entity_id
_entity_poly.type
_entity_poly.pdbx_seq_one_letter_code
_entity_poly.pdbx_strand_id
1 'polypeptide(L)' 'MATTALPDPAALSDAQQRGAACVWCAKPLTNITAHDLGARPLPEFGPTVRWYPRCCPTCRKDRA' A
#
# COMPACT_ATOMS: atom_id res chain seq x y z
N MET A 1 -8.10 18.22 9.26
CA MET A 1 -7.02 17.25 9.21
C MET A 1 -7.13 16.37 7.98
N ALA A 2 -6.07 16.26 7.21
CA ALA A 2 -6.11 15.45 6.00
C ALA A 2 -6.08 13.96 6.34
N THR A 3 -6.99 13.22 5.74
CA THR A 3 -6.97 11.77 5.82
C THR A 3 -6.18 11.23 4.66
N THR A 4 -5.17 10.43 4.94
CA THR A 4 -4.39 9.80 3.88
C THR A 4 -5.20 8.68 3.26
N ALA A 5 -5.58 8.87 2.00
CA ALA A 5 -6.34 7.87 1.25
C ALA A 5 -5.39 6.98 0.47
N LEU A 6 -5.67 5.68 0.50
CA LEU A 6 -4.91 4.73 -0.31
C LEU A 6 -5.45 4.74 -1.74
N PRO A 7 -4.56 4.54 -2.74
CA PRO A 7 -5.02 4.39 -4.12
C PRO A 7 -5.90 3.16 -4.29
N ASP A 8 -6.71 3.16 -5.35
CA ASP A 8 -7.50 2.00 -5.71
C ASP A 8 -6.56 0.85 -6.10
N PRO A 9 -6.70 -0.33 -5.47
CA PRO A 9 -5.84 -1.47 -5.81
C PRO A 9 -5.84 -1.81 -7.30
N ALA A 10 -6.95 -1.61 -7.99
CA ALA A 10 -7.04 -1.91 -9.42
C ALA A 10 -6.12 -1.02 -10.26
N ALA A 11 -5.75 0.14 -9.74
CA ALA A 11 -4.86 1.08 -10.42
C ALA A 11 -3.39 0.84 -10.10
N LEU A 12 -3.08 -0.07 -9.19
CA LEU A 12 -1.73 -0.32 -8.73
C LEU A 12 -1.08 -1.47 -9.49
N SER A 13 0.25 -1.45 -9.56
CA SER A 13 1.01 -2.55 -10.12
C SER A 13 0.93 -3.77 -9.21
N ASP A 14 1.27 -4.92 -9.76
CA ASP A 14 1.31 -6.15 -8.99
C ASP A 14 2.25 -6.04 -7.77
N ALA A 15 3.41 -5.42 -7.98
CA ALA A 15 4.37 -5.21 -6.90
C ALA A 15 3.79 -4.34 -5.79
N GLN A 16 3.05 -3.29 -6.14
CA GLN A 16 2.41 -2.41 -5.16
C GLN A 16 1.31 -3.15 -4.38
N GLN A 17 0.54 -3.98 -5.08
CA GLN A 17 -0.51 -4.74 -4.42
C GLN A 17 0.04 -5.77 -3.43
N ARG A 18 1.21 -6.33 -3.74
CA ARG A 18 1.84 -7.32 -2.86
C ARG A 18 2.64 -6.71 -1.72
N GLY A 19 2.77 -5.40 -1.71
CA GLY A 19 3.59 -4.73 -0.70
C GLY A 19 5.08 -4.77 -0.99
N ALA A 20 5.47 -5.10 -2.23
CA ALA A 20 6.87 -5.09 -2.64
C ALA A 20 7.33 -3.72 -3.13
N ALA A 21 6.39 -2.81 -3.37
CA ALA A 21 6.67 -1.45 -3.79
C ALA A 21 5.73 -0.48 -3.07
N CYS A 22 6.18 0.77 -2.93
CA CYS A 22 5.39 1.81 -2.27
C CYS A 22 4.08 2.06 -3.02
N VAL A 23 2.96 2.09 -2.28
CA VAL A 23 1.64 2.29 -2.89
C VAL A 23 1.47 3.66 -3.51
N TRP A 24 2.28 4.64 -3.12
CA TRP A 24 2.16 6.00 -3.63
C TRP A 24 3.18 6.34 -4.71
N CYS A 25 4.44 5.93 -4.54
CA CYS A 25 5.50 6.29 -5.48
C CYS A 25 6.09 5.11 -6.24
N ALA A 26 5.65 3.90 -5.94
CA ALA A 26 6.10 2.66 -6.59
C ALA A 26 7.57 2.32 -6.37
N LYS A 27 8.23 2.98 -5.41
CA LYS A 27 9.62 2.66 -5.08
C LYS A 27 9.72 1.25 -4.55
N PRO A 28 10.68 0.43 -5.01
CA PRO A 28 10.88 -0.90 -4.47
C PRO A 28 11.16 -0.87 -2.98
N LEU A 29 10.55 -1.78 -2.24
CA LEU A 29 10.66 -1.84 -0.78
C LEU A 29 11.36 -3.11 -0.35
N THR A 30 12.09 -3.01 0.77
CA THR A 30 12.64 -4.17 1.47
C THR A 30 11.88 -4.34 2.77
N ASN A 31 12.03 -5.50 3.42
CA ASN A 31 11.40 -5.74 4.71
C ASN A 31 11.87 -4.75 5.79
N ILE A 32 13.04 -4.17 5.60
CA ILE A 32 13.61 -3.21 6.55
C ILE A 32 13.00 -1.82 6.36
N THR A 33 12.80 -1.42 5.10
CA THR A 33 12.34 -0.07 4.78
C THR A 33 10.82 0.03 4.59
N ALA A 34 10.15 -1.09 4.37
CA ALA A 34 8.71 -1.09 4.14
C ALA A 34 7.94 -0.75 5.41
N HIS A 35 7.00 0.17 5.30
CA HIS A 35 6.10 0.50 6.39
C HIS A 35 4.73 -0.09 6.09
N ASP A 36 4.28 -0.99 6.96
CA ASP A 36 3.02 -1.69 6.79
C ASP A 36 1.84 -0.77 7.14
N LEU A 37 0.91 -0.65 6.23
CA LEU A 37 -0.29 0.18 6.43
C LEU A 37 -1.49 -0.64 6.91
N GLY A 38 -1.30 -1.91 7.19
CA GLY A 38 -2.36 -2.79 7.66
C GLY A 38 -3.12 -3.45 6.52
N ALA A 39 -3.77 -4.56 6.84
CA ALA A 39 -4.57 -5.29 5.85
C ALA A 39 -5.77 -4.47 5.41
N ARG A 40 -6.06 -4.46 4.12
CA ARG A 40 -7.20 -3.75 3.55
C ARG A 40 -8.08 -4.71 2.77
N PRO A 41 -9.39 -4.51 2.78
CA PRO A 41 -10.29 -5.39 2.05
C PRO A 41 -10.14 -5.26 0.54
N LEU A 42 -10.37 -6.37 -0.16
CA LEU A 42 -10.31 -6.41 -1.61
C LEU A 42 -11.61 -7.08 -2.10
N PRO A 43 -12.75 -6.40 -1.96
CA PRO A 43 -14.06 -7.01 -2.18
C PRO A 43 -14.29 -7.49 -3.62
N GLU A 44 -13.54 -6.97 -4.58
CA GLU A 44 -13.64 -7.40 -5.97
C GLU A 44 -13.27 -8.87 -6.15
N PHE A 45 -12.48 -9.41 -5.23
CA PHE A 45 -12.00 -10.80 -5.30
C PHE A 45 -12.64 -11.70 -4.25
N GLY A 46 -13.55 -11.17 -3.43
CA GLY A 46 -14.26 -11.95 -2.44
C GLY A 46 -14.33 -11.25 -1.09
N PRO A 47 -15.30 -11.64 -0.23
CA PRO A 47 -15.54 -10.95 1.04
C PRO A 47 -14.42 -11.12 2.07
N THR A 48 -13.57 -12.13 1.91
CA THR A 48 -12.48 -12.37 2.85
C THR A 48 -11.10 -12.08 2.26
N VAL A 49 -11.04 -11.65 1.00
CA VAL A 49 -9.77 -11.36 0.34
C VAL A 49 -9.27 -9.99 0.78
N ARG A 50 -7.99 -9.91 1.11
CA ARG A 50 -7.36 -8.68 1.57
C ARG A 50 -6.03 -8.48 0.87
N TRP A 51 -5.57 -7.24 0.83
CA TRP A 51 -4.26 -6.89 0.35
C TRP A 51 -3.49 -6.15 1.43
N TYR A 52 -2.20 -6.04 1.27
CA TYR A 52 -1.33 -5.53 2.31
C TYR A 52 -0.49 -4.37 1.79
N PRO A 53 -1.07 -3.16 1.73
CA PRO A 53 -0.35 -2.00 1.23
C PRO A 53 0.82 -1.64 2.14
N ARG A 54 1.93 -1.24 1.52
CA ARG A 54 3.11 -0.76 2.22
C ARG A 54 3.61 0.50 1.56
N CYS A 55 4.34 1.31 2.30
CA CYS A 55 4.89 2.54 1.76
C CYS A 55 6.35 2.69 2.15
N CYS A 56 7.06 3.55 1.42
CA CYS A 56 8.43 3.88 1.77
C CYS A 56 8.43 4.92 2.90
N PRO A 57 9.55 5.03 3.63
CA PRO A 57 9.63 5.99 4.74
C PRO A 57 9.35 7.44 4.34
N THR A 58 9.75 7.83 3.14
CA THR A 58 9.53 9.18 2.65
C THR A 58 8.04 9.48 2.46
N CYS A 59 7.31 8.57 1.80
CA CYS A 59 5.87 8.76 1.61
C CYS A 59 5.12 8.69 2.93
N ARG A 60 5.53 7.83 3.83
CA ARG A 60 4.93 7.76 5.15
C ARG A 60 5.05 9.09 5.88
N LYS A 61 6.24 9.68 5.84
CA LYS A 61 6.50 10.96 6.48
C LYS A 61 5.67 12.08 5.87
N ASP A 62 5.58 12.09 4.52
CA ASP A 62 4.85 13.13 3.81
C ASP A 62 3.35 13.04 4.01
N ARG A 63 2.83 11.84 4.29
CA ARG A 63 1.39 11.57 4.34
C ARG A 63 0.88 11.22 5.72
N ALA A 64 1.74 11.21 6.69
CA ALA A 64 1.36 10.89 8.07
C ALA A 64 0.62 12.05 8.73
#